data_6ac71b650b075a43de436863ab0b7fff
#
_entry.id   6ac71b650b075a43de436863ab0b7fff
#
_cell.length_a   1.000
_cell.length_b   1.000
_cell.length_c   1.000
_cell.angle_alpha   90.00
_cell.angle_beta   90.00
_cell.angle_gamma   90.00
#
_symmetry.space_group_name_H-M   'P 1'
#
loop_
_entity.id
_entity.type
_entity.pdbx_description
1 polymer ?
#
loop_
_entity_poly.entity_id
_entity_poly.type
_entity_poly.pdbx_seq_one_letter_code
_entity_poly.pdbx_strand_id
1 'polypeptide(L)'
;MKLKHLLFHILFLVTLNTVFGQLSTKHFIPPVTSDGNDISEQYIYISTPRNANISFSIKTVGNPDNDYAGIVTNANPFLYRIVQDGEDPGDASANLDTDGDSQLAISETLSNTIIKDRGYIIEASDVIYVSVRFRSRLPDQFQAGALVSKGLSALGTEFRVGGMATENNNAPNGFLTYTSVMATEDDTNITFEDFPTGITVINHAGSTPINVNLSEGQSYMIAVASNYGGIPNDLIGSLVRSDKPIVVNSGSGTGSFASGNGGRDFGIDQIVDFSKVGSEYIFVKGNGGATGNSWENVLVVAHQDNTDIFIGANTTVEATINAGEWYVIEGNEYSTNGNLYVQTSNPVFAYQGIGGQVGSVPNQGMFFVPPLSCENRGDVDNIASIDQMGDAIFSGGVSIVTNKLATITINGLPITDFSPEGPFSVDGNPGY
;
A
#
# COMPACT_ATOMS: atom_id res chain seq x y z
N MET A 1 -67.81 -4.52 -7.52
CA MET A 1 -66.71 -4.83 -6.62
C MET A 1 -65.42 -4.54 -7.37
N LYS A 2 -64.81 -3.34 -7.17
CA LYS A 2 -63.60 -2.90 -7.91
C LYS A 2 -62.37 -3.17 -7.07
N LEU A 3 -61.55 -4.08 -7.53
CA LEU A 3 -60.26 -4.41 -6.90
C LEU A 3 -59.24 -3.31 -7.25
N LYS A 4 -58.83 -2.54 -6.30
CA LYS A 4 -57.75 -1.54 -6.46
C LYS A 4 -56.41 -2.28 -6.39
N HIS A 5 -55.67 -2.29 -7.50
CA HIS A 5 -54.28 -2.70 -7.51
C HIS A 5 -53.44 -1.59 -6.84
N LEU A 6 -52.88 -1.90 -5.69
CA LEU A 6 -51.88 -1.11 -5.02
C LEU A 6 -50.53 -1.46 -5.63
N LEU A 7 -50.04 -0.66 -6.58
CA LEU A 7 -48.64 -0.75 -7.07
C LEU A 7 -47.73 -0.18 -5.97
N PHE A 8 -47.06 -1.08 -5.30
CA PHE A 8 -45.95 -0.74 -4.42
C PHE A 8 -44.72 -0.48 -5.29
N HIS A 9 -44.40 0.79 -5.54
CA HIS A 9 -43.11 1.19 -6.14
C HIS A 9 -42.04 1.12 -5.05
N ILE A 10 -41.31 0.00 -5.02
CA ILE A 10 -40.05 -0.03 -4.28
C ILE A 10 -39.06 0.79 -5.09
N LEU A 11 -38.85 2.02 -4.66
CA LEU A 11 -37.76 2.86 -5.14
C LEU A 11 -36.46 2.28 -4.58
N PHE A 12 -35.82 1.42 -5.37
CA PHE A 12 -34.45 0.96 -5.08
C PHE A 12 -33.54 2.18 -5.29
N LEU A 13 -33.20 2.87 -4.21
CA LEU A 13 -32.12 3.84 -4.23
C LEU A 13 -30.83 3.02 -4.42
N VAL A 14 -30.44 2.84 -5.65
CA VAL A 14 -29.07 2.46 -5.99
C VAL A 14 -28.22 3.68 -5.65
N THR A 15 -27.66 3.72 -4.46
CA THR A 15 -26.53 4.59 -4.19
C THR A 15 -25.40 4.10 -5.09
N LEU A 16 -25.20 4.78 -6.22
CA LEU A 16 -23.97 4.67 -6.99
C LEU A 16 -22.83 5.11 -6.07
N ASN A 17 -22.27 4.15 -5.36
CA ASN A 17 -20.97 4.34 -4.76
C ASN A 17 -19.98 4.43 -5.92
N THR A 18 -19.69 5.64 -6.35
CA THR A 18 -18.57 5.90 -7.25
C THR A 18 -17.30 5.57 -6.48
N VAL A 19 -16.78 4.37 -6.70
CA VAL A 19 -15.52 3.95 -6.11
C VAL A 19 -14.43 4.71 -6.86
N PHE A 20 -13.94 5.78 -6.28
CA PHE A 20 -12.86 6.63 -6.83
C PHE A 20 -11.47 6.06 -6.54
N GLY A 21 -11.31 4.76 -6.43
CA GLY A 21 -10.00 4.16 -6.19
C GLY A 21 -9.28 4.77 -4.98
N GLN A 22 -8.21 5.52 -5.23
CA GLN A 22 -7.40 6.20 -4.22
C GLN A 22 -7.93 7.59 -3.84
N LEU A 23 -8.86 8.14 -4.62
CA LEU A 23 -9.52 9.41 -4.32
C LEU A 23 -10.69 9.18 -3.35
N SER A 24 -10.66 9.81 -2.19
CA SER A 24 -11.67 9.61 -1.14
C SER A 24 -11.86 10.88 -0.31
N THR A 25 -12.98 10.95 0.41
CA THR A 25 -13.26 12.02 1.38
C THR A 25 -12.78 11.67 2.79
N LYS A 26 -12.38 10.42 3.03
CA LYS A 26 -11.87 9.97 4.33
C LYS A 26 -10.74 8.96 4.13
N HIS A 27 -9.65 9.15 4.86
CA HIS A 27 -8.47 8.31 4.84
C HIS A 27 -8.07 7.96 6.26
N PHE A 28 -7.61 6.74 6.44
CA PHE A 28 -7.06 6.22 7.70
C PHE A 28 -5.62 5.80 7.45
N ILE A 29 -4.72 6.26 8.30
CA ILE A 29 -3.29 6.00 8.19
C ILE A 29 -2.82 5.29 9.46
N PRO A 30 -2.85 3.95 9.49
CA PRO A 30 -2.25 3.18 10.59
C PRO A 30 -0.75 3.48 10.70
N PRO A 31 -0.14 3.35 11.89
CA PRO A 31 1.30 3.52 12.05
C PRO A 31 2.09 2.52 11.23
N VAL A 32 3.33 2.90 10.91
CA VAL A 32 4.32 2.09 10.21
C VAL A 32 5.52 1.82 11.11
N THR A 33 6.34 0.82 10.79
CA THR A 33 7.54 0.50 11.56
C THR A 33 8.67 0.02 10.65
N SER A 34 9.88 0.02 11.19
CA SER A 34 11.08 -0.56 10.61
C SER A 34 11.91 -1.28 11.67
N ASP A 35 12.91 -2.05 11.28
CA ASP A 35 13.79 -2.73 12.22
C ASP A 35 14.95 -1.83 12.64
N GLY A 36 14.78 -1.14 13.77
CA GLY A 36 15.83 -0.32 14.39
C GLY A 36 16.41 0.79 13.50
N ASN A 37 15.76 1.08 12.39
CA ASN A 37 16.14 2.17 11.50
C ASN A 37 15.19 3.34 11.73
N ASP A 38 15.77 4.43 12.19
CA ASP A 38 15.01 5.65 12.42
C ASP A 38 14.43 6.16 11.08
N ILE A 39 13.13 6.15 10.96
CA ILE A 39 12.44 6.87 9.90
C ILE A 39 12.45 8.33 10.32
N SER A 40 13.48 9.05 9.90
CA SER A 40 13.76 10.41 10.38
C SER A 40 13.06 11.52 9.59
N GLU A 41 12.49 11.20 8.47
CA GLU A 41 11.71 12.15 7.66
C GLU A 41 10.40 11.51 7.23
N GLN A 42 9.29 12.15 7.58
CA GLN A 42 7.96 11.62 7.36
C GLN A 42 7.03 12.73 6.87
N TYR A 43 6.31 12.46 5.80
CA TYR A 43 5.49 13.43 5.10
C TYR A 43 4.15 12.85 4.66
N ILE A 44 3.08 13.65 4.74
CA ILE A 44 1.78 13.33 4.15
C ILE A 44 1.51 14.36 3.05
N TYR A 45 1.40 13.90 1.81
CA TYR A 45 1.04 14.72 0.66
C TYR A 45 -0.46 14.61 0.42
N ILE A 46 -1.15 15.74 0.38
CA ILE A 46 -2.58 15.84 0.13
C ILE A 46 -2.80 16.66 -1.13
N SER A 47 -3.55 16.10 -2.06
CA SER A 47 -3.91 16.78 -3.32
C SER A 47 -5.34 16.45 -3.72
N THR A 48 -5.87 17.16 -4.71
CA THR A 48 -7.23 16.95 -5.23
C THR A 48 -7.29 17.27 -6.71
N PRO A 49 -8.07 16.54 -7.52
CA PRO A 49 -8.34 16.93 -8.91
C PRO A 49 -9.28 18.15 -9.02
N ARG A 50 -9.82 18.67 -7.90
CA ARG A 50 -10.78 19.77 -7.88
C ARG A 50 -10.08 21.11 -7.99
N ASN A 51 -10.61 21.99 -8.85
CA ASN A 51 -10.19 23.40 -8.92
C ASN A 51 -10.76 24.25 -7.78
N ALA A 52 -11.85 23.80 -7.15
CA ALA A 52 -12.44 24.45 -5.99
C ALA A 52 -11.59 24.23 -4.73
N ASN A 53 -11.75 25.09 -3.75
CA ASN A 53 -11.17 24.94 -2.43
C ASN A 53 -11.81 23.74 -1.71
N ILE A 54 -11.02 22.73 -1.42
CA ILE A 54 -11.42 21.57 -0.63
C ILE A 54 -10.82 21.72 0.75
N SER A 55 -11.68 21.87 1.75
CA SER A 55 -11.25 21.87 3.15
C SER A 55 -10.98 20.45 3.61
N PHE A 56 -9.90 20.27 4.37
CA PHE A 56 -9.57 19.01 5.00
C PHE A 56 -9.18 19.20 6.47
N SER A 57 -9.29 18.14 7.25
CA SER A 57 -8.77 18.04 8.61
C SER A 57 -7.95 16.77 8.76
N ILE A 58 -6.87 16.87 9.52
CA ILE A 58 -6.03 15.75 9.96
C ILE A 58 -6.22 15.61 11.45
N LYS A 59 -6.81 14.51 11.89
CA LYS A 59 -6.91 14.14 13.30
C LYS A 59 -5.71 13.29 13.67
N THR A 60 -4.98 13.74 14.66
CA THR A 60 -3.85 13.02 15.23
C THR A 60 -4.36 12.08 16.31
N VAL A 61 -4.30 10.77 16.05
CA VAL A 61 -4.86 9.79 16.98
C VAL A 61 -4.18 9.89 18.34
N GLY A 62 -4.99 10.07 19.39
CA GLY A 62 -4.53 10.15 20.78
C GLY A 62 -3.92 11.51 21.18
N ASN A 63 -3.70 12.42 20.24
CA ASN A 63 -3.10 13.75 20.50
C ASN A 63 -3.87 14.86 19.78
N PRO A 64 -5.10 15.20 20.23
CA PRO A 64 -5.96 16.17 19.54
C PRO A 64 -5.40 17.61 19.54
N ASP A 65 -4.43 17.92 20.40
CA ASP A 65 -3.76 19.23 20.40
C ASP A 65 -2.90 19.44 19.15
N ASN A 66 -2.55 18.37 18.45
CA ASN A 66 -1.81 18.34 17.18
C ASN A 66 -2.72 18.15 15.95
N ASP A 67 -4.05 18.27 16.11
CA ASP A 67 -4.96 18.24 14.98
C ASP A 67 -4.72 19.44 14.06
N TYR A 68 -4.80 19.21 12.75
CA TYR A 68 -4.54 20.21 11.73
C TYR A 68 -5.72 20.38 10.78
N ALA A 69 -5.92 21.58 10.25
CA ALA A 69 -6.91 21.83 9.23
C ALA A 69 -6.35 22.73 8.13
N GLY A 70 -6.70 22.45 6.89
CA GLY A 70 -6.19 23.18 5.75
C GLY A 70 -7.13 23.17 4.55
N ILE A 71 -6.65 23.74 3.46
CA ILE A 71 -7.36 23.81 2.18
C ILE A 71 -6.40 23.35 1.09
N VAL A 72 -6.92 22.55 0.15
CA VAL A 72 -6.19 22.12 -1.06
C VAL A 72 -7.01 22.39 -2.31
N THR A 73 -6.32 22.63 -3.41
CA THR A 73 -6.89 22.71 -4.77
C THR A 73 -5.98 21.92 -5.71
N ASN A 74 -6.43 21.67 -6.93
CA ASN A 74 -5.58 21.03 -7.96
C ASN A 74 -4.25 21.77 -8.17
N ALA A 75 -4.28 23.12 -8.14
CA ALA A 75 -3.07 23.93 -8.35
C ALA A 75 -2.19 24.07 -7.09
N ASN A 76 -2.72 23.81 -5.91
CA ASN A 76 -2.02 24.01 -4.64
C ASN A 76 -2.23 22.77 -3.75
N PRO A 77 -1.45 21.71 -3.95
CA PRO A 77 -1.42 20.57 -3.04
C PRO A 77 -0.82 20.99 -1.70
N PHE A 78 -1.09 20.22 -0.67
CA PHE A 78 -0.62 20.46 0.67
C PHE A 78 0.42 19.40 1.09
N LEU A 79 1.49 19.85 1.73
CA LEU A 79 2.51 19.00 2.35
C LEU A 79 2.44 19.16 3.88
N TYR A 80 1.95 18.12 4.54
CA TYR A 80 1.99 17.98 5.98
C TYR A 80 3.30 17.29 6.39
N ARG A 81 4.07 17.95 7.23
CA ARG A 81 5.31 17.41 7.82
C ARG A 81 5.02 16.82 9.18
N ILE A 82 5.59 15.68 9.50
CA ILE A 82 5.54 15.16 10.86
C ILE A 82 6.69 15.83 11.62
N VAL A 83 6.32 16.73 12.50
CA VAL A 83 7.22 17.66 13.18
C VAL A 83 7.21 17.41 14.68
N GLN A 84 8.22 17.94 15.37
CA GLN A 84 8.28 17.91 16.83
C GLN A 84 7.07 18.62 17.45
N ASP A 85 6.70 18.19 18.64
CA ASP A 85 5.56 18.75 19.37
C ASP A 85 5.66 20.28 19.50
N GLY A 86 4.57 20.96 19.11
CA GLY A 86 4.44 22.42 19.14
C GLY A 86 4.96 23.16 17.91
N GLU A 87 5.52 22.46 16.93
CA GLU A 87 5.89 23.03 15.62
C GLU A 87 4.68 23.00 14.66
N ASP A 88 4.68 23.87 13.65
CA ASP A 88 3.63 23.90 12.61
C ASP A 88 3.94 22.88 11.50
N PRO A 89 3.12 21.85 11.29
CA PRO A 89 3.31 20.86 10.22
C PRO A 89 3.29 21.43 8.80
N GLY A 90 2.75 22.63 8.62
CA GLY A 90 2.73 23.33 7.33
C GLY A 90 3.96 24.19 7.08
N ASP A 91 4.77 24.45 8.10
CA ASP A 91 5.97 25.27 7.98
C ASP A 91 7.16 24.46 7.46
N ALA A 92 7.75 24.92 6.35
CA ALA A 92 8.92 24.28 5.74
C ALA A 92 10.18 24.36 6.61
N SER A 93 10.21 25.27 7.58
CA SER A 93 11.34 25.43 8.52
C SER A 93 11.17 24.68 9.84
N ALA A 94 10.01 24.05 10.07
CA ALA A 94 9.75 23.28 11.28
C ALA A 94 10.74 22.13 11.45
N ASN A 95 11.10 21.85 12.70
CA ASN A 95 11.96 20.72 13.02
C ASN A 95 11.17 19.43 12.86
N LEU A 96 11.67 18.52 12.03
CA LEU A 96 11.06 17.22 11.84
C LEU A 96 11.17 16.37 13.11
N ASP A 97 10.16 15.57 13.35
CA ASP A 97 10.22 14.52 14.35
C ASP A 97 11.11 13.40 13.79
N THR A 98 12.30 13.27 14.36
CA THR A 98 13.34 12.34 13.91
C THR A 98 13.43 11.09 14.79
N ASP A 99 12.56 11.00 15.79
CA ASP A 99 12.52 9.86 16.68
C ASP A 99 11.90 8.65 15.96
N GLY A 100 12.42 7.47 16.20
CA GLY A 100 11.83 6.21 15.72
C GLY A 100 10.51 5.84 16.41
N ASP A 101 9.98 6.70 17.23
CA ASP A 101 8.70 6.59 17.95
C ASP A 101 7.87 7.88 17.78
N SER A 102 7.66 8.28 16.54
CA SER A 102 6.86 9.44 16.17
C SER A 102 5.37 9.11 16.08
N GLN A 103 4.57 10.08 15.63
CA GLN A 103 3.13 9.88 15.40
C GLN A 103 2.83 8.80 14.34
N LEU A 104 3.68 8.61 13.34
CA LEU A 104 3.48 7.66 12.24
C LEU A 104 4.45 6.48 12.29
N ALA A 105 5.74 6.77 12.29
CA ALA A 105 6.77 5.74 12.40
C ALA A 105 7.00 5.42 13.87
N ILE A 106 6.77 4.18 14.24
CA ILE A 106 6.86 3.72 15.62
C ILE A 106 7.86 2.59 15.75
N SER A 107 8.39 2.39 16.96
CA SER A 107 9.27 1.26 17.25
C SER A 107 8.54 -0.07 17.03
N GLU A 108 9.25 -1.03 16.44
CA GLU A 108 8.79 -2.42 16.30
C GLU A 108 8.48 -3.08 17.65
N THR A 109 9.04 -2.54 18.73
CA THR A 109 8.76 -3.00 20.09
C THR A 109 7.33 -2.76 20.55
N LEU A 110 6.56 -1.91 19.84
CA LEU A 110 5.11 -1.76 20.05
C LEU A 110 4.29 -2.83 19.34
N SER A 111 4.93 -3.74 18.59
CA SER A 111 4.26 -4.91 18.04
C SER A 111 3.55 -5.72 19.13
N ASN A 112 2.39 -6.27 18.78
CA ASN A 112 1.54 -7.07 19.65
C ASN A 112 1.01 -6.31 20.90
N THR A 113 0.83 -4.98 20.73
CA THR A 113 0.19 -4.12 21.74
C THR A 113 -0.91 -3.26 21.10
N ILE A 114 -1.88 -2.82 21.92
CA ILE A 114 -2.89 -1.85 21.44
C ILE A 114 -2.22 -0.46 21.39
N ILE A 115 -2.17 0.11 20.19
CA ILE A 115 -1.63 1.44 19.92
C ILE A 115 -2.80 2.40 19.82
N LYS A 116 -2.89 3.35 20.76
CA LYS A 116 -4.05 4.25 20.90
C LYS A 116 -3.73 5.72 20.72
N ASP A 117 -2.49 6.03 20.39
CA ASP A 117 -1.95 7.37 20.34
C ASP A 117 -1.02 7.59 19.11
N ARG A 118 -1.20 6.80 18.06
CA ARG A 118 -0.40 6.87 16.82
C ARG A 118 -1.27 6.68 15.59
N GLY A 119 -0.85 7.29 14.49
CA GLY A 119 -1.55 7.27 13.21
C GLY A 119 -2.44 8.50 13.00
N TYR A 120 -3.08 8.57 11.85
CA TYR A 120 -3.90 9.72 11.44
C TYR A 120 -5.23 9.31 10.83
N ILE A 121 -6.25 10.16 11.03
CA ILE A 121 -7.52 10.11 10.31
C ILE A 121 -7.68 11.44 9.58
N ILE A 122 -7.84 11.39 8.24
CA ILE A 122 -7.94 12.58 7.39
C ILE A 122 -9.33 12.62 6.78
N GLU A 123 -10.03 13.73 6.95
CA GLU A 123 -11.36 13.95 6.40
C GLU A 123 -11.36 15.20 5.53
N ALA A 124 -12.11 15.20 4.44
CA ALA A 124 -12.20 16.32 3.51
C ALA A 124 -13.62 16.55 3.00
N SER A 125 -13.92 17.78 2.56
CA SER A 125 -15.23 18.18 2.05
C SER A 125 -15.57 17.64 0.66
N ASP A 126 -14.56 17.15 -0.10
CA ASP A 126 -14.67 16.43 -1.38
C ASP A 126 -13.44 15.52 -1.51
N VAL A 127 -13.34 14.77 -2.59
CA VAL A 127 -12.28 13.78 -2.78
C VAL A 127 -10.88 14.40 -2.78
N ILE A 128 -10.01 13.78 -2.06
CA ILE A 128 -8.56 14.04 -2.00
C ILE A 128 -7.78 12.77 -2.27
N TYR A 129 -6.54 12.93 -2.72
CA TYR A 129 -5.52 11.89 -2.79
C TYR A 129 -4.55 12.08 -1.62
N VAL A 130 -4.19 10.99 -0.96
CA VAL A 130 -3.27 11.02 0.18
C VAL A 130 -2.17 10.00 -0.04
N SER A 131 -0.92 10.47 -0.07
CA SER A 131 0.25 9.61 -0.04
C SER A 131 1.15 9.95 1.15
N VAL A 132 1.67 8.92 1.78
CA VAL A 132 2.65 9.02 2.85
C VAL A 132 4.01 8.66 2.29
N ARG A 133 5.01 9.50 2.53
CA ARG A 133 6.40 9.29 2.07
C ARG A 133 7.34 9.47 3.24
N PHE A 134 8.30 8.59 3.33
CA PHE A 134 9.24 8.59 4.45
C PHE A 134 10.60 8.07 4.03
N ARG A 135 11.64 8.55 4.72
CA ARG A 135 13.01 8.08 4.53
C ARG A 135 13.81 8.11 5.82
N SER A 136 14.82 7.28 5.86
CA SER A 136 15.89 7.34 6.86
C SER A 136 16.99 8.27 6.36
N ARG A 137 17.45 9.20 7.23
CA ARG A 137 18.51 10.18 6.93
C ARG A 137 19.76 9.99 7.77
N LEU A 138 19.89 8.87 8.46
CA LEU A 138 21.11 8.60 9.20
C LEU A 138 22.33 8.48 8.27
N PRO A 139 23.55 8.82 8.75
CA PRO A 139 24.69 9.14 7.89
C PRO A 139 25.09 8.07 6.86
N ASP A 140 24.57 6.88 6.93
CA ASP A 140 24.89 5.81 5.99
C ASP A 140 23.66 4.99 5.53
N GLN A 141 22.44 5.49 5.75
CA GLN A 141 21.21 4.77 5.42
C GLN A 141 20.27 5.69 4.63
N PHE A 142 20.12 5.41 3.34
CA PHE A 142 19.27 6.16 2.42
C PHE A 142 18.03 5.36 2.06
N GLN A 143 17.41 4.69 3.03
CA GLN A 143 16.18 3.95 2.80
C GLN A 143 15.03 4.92 2.60
N ALA A 144 14.20 4.65 1.63
CA ALA A 144 13.03 5.44 1.32
C ALA A 144 11.82 4.54 1.06
N GLY A 145 10.64 5.01 1.40
CA GLY A 145 9.40 4.29 1.15
C GLY A 145 8.22 5.22 1.02
N ALA A 146 7.17 4.69 0.46
CA ALA A 146 5.91 5.38 0.36
C ALA A 146 4.76 4.39 0.45
N LEU A 147 3.60 4.87 0.89
CA LEU A 147 2.33 4.20 0.73
C LEU A 147 1.28 5.18 0.21
N VAL A 148 0.30 4.64 -0.49
CA VAL A 148 -0.86 5.42 -0.94
C VAL A 148 -2.08 4.98 -0.15
N SER A 149 -2.70 5.93 0.56
CA SER A 149 -3.97 5.64 1.22
C SER A 149 -5.07 5.43 0.19
N LYS A 150 -5.74 4.31 0.29
CA LYS A 150 -6.84 3.95 -0.62
C LYS A 150 -8.21 4.42 -0.11
N GLY A 151 -8.20 5.26 0.94
CA GLY A 151 -9.38 5.86 1.53
C GLY A 151 -10.46 4.84 1.88
N LEU A 152 -11.71 5.13 1.54
CA LEU A 152 -12.83 4.21 1.78
C LEU A 152 -12.73 2.91 0.98
N SER A 153 -11.90 2.87 -0.08
CA SER A 153 -11.65 1.63 -0.82
C SER A 153 -10.76 0.65 -0.04
N ALA A 154 -10.00 1.10 0.95
CA ALA A 154 -9.23 0.23 1.83
C ALA A 154 -10.09 -0.53 2.84
N LEU A 155 -11.29 -0.05 3.13
CA LEU A 155 -12.15 -0.63 4.17
C LEU A 155 -12.58 -2.06 3.82
N GLY A 156 -12.43 -2.96 4.76
CA GLY A 156 -12.84 -4.34 4.62
C GLY A 156 -12.63 -5.18 5.87
N THR A 157 -12.86 -6.47 5.73
CA THR A 157 -12.87 -7.43 6.84
C THR A 157 -11.96 -8.63 6.64
N GLU A 158 -11.41 -8.84 5.43
CA GLU A 158 -10.53 -9.98 5.12
C GLU A 158 -9.34 -9.53 4.23
N PHE A 159 -8.12 -9.78 4.72
CA PHE A 159 -6.89 -9.34 4.05
C PHE A 159 -5.79 -10.41 4.16
N ARG A 160 -4.96 -10.52 3.12
CA ARG A 160 -3.72 -11.32 3.17
C ARG A 160 -2.50 -10.41 3.21
N VAL A 161 -1.62 -10.70 4.16
CA VAL A 161 -0.38 -9.94 4.36
C VAL A 161 0.58 -10.17 3.20
N GLY A 162 1.15 -9.11 2.67
CA GLY A 162 2.26 -9.13 1.72
C GLY A 162 3.56 -8.62 2.35
N GLY A 163 4.64 -8.78 1.63
CA GLY A 163 5.96 -8.33 2.05
C GLY A 163 6.98 -8.54 0.94
N MET A 164 8.15 -7.97 1.07
CA MET A 164 9.28 -8.29 0.20
C MET A 164 9.79 -9.68 0.53
N ALA A 165 9.32 -10.68 -0.20
CA ALA A 165 9.75 -12.07 -0.02
C ALA A 165 11.22 -12.21 -0.39
N THR A 166 12.08 -12.42 0.60
CA THR A 166 13.50 -12.70 0.35
C THR A 166 13.72 -14.19 0.06
N GLU A 167 14.52 -14.49 -0.95
CA GLU A 167 14.88 -15.88 -1.26
C GLU A 167 15.70 -16.55 -0.16
N ASN A 168 16.35 -15.77 0.67
CA ASN A 168 17.20 -16.29 1.73
C ASN A 168 16.42 -16.35 3.05
N ASN A 169 15.91 -17.53 3.42
CA ASN A 169 15.25 -17.78 4.70
C ASN A 169 16.13 -17.44 5.92
N ASN A 170 17.44 -17.33 5.73
CA ASN A 170 18.38 -16.77 6.71
C ASN A 170 18.61 -15.28 6.39
N ALA A 171 17.55 -14.50 6.30
CA ALA A 171 17.64 -13.07 6.05
C ALA A 171 18.70 -12.44 6.98
N PRO A 172 19.57 -11.55 6.46
CA PRO A 172 20.52 -10.85 7.29
C PRO A 172 19.82 -10.15 8.45
N ASN A 173 20.52 -9.95 9.55
CA ASN A 173 20.01 -9.15 10.65
C ASN A 173 19.47 -7.82 10.13
N GLY A 174 18.28 -7.44 10.61
CA GLY A 174 17.64 -6.20 10.23
C GLY A 174 16.55 -6.32 9.15
N PHE A 175 16.08 -7.52 8.80
CA PHE A 175 14.87 -7.68 7.99
C PHE A 175 13.64 -7.76 8.87
N LEU A 176 12.59 -7.04 8.48
CA LEU A 176 11.32 -7.00 9.21
C LEU A 176 10.14 -6.94 8.23
N THR A 177 9.18 -7.86 8.41
CA THR A 177 7.86 -7.79 7.75
C THR A 177 6.80 -7.55 8.82
N TYR A 178 5.81 -6.70 8.50
CA TYR A 178 4.74 -6.37 9.44
C TYR A 178 3.39 -6.17 8.75
N THR A 179 2.35 -6.20 9.55
CA THR A 179 1.02 -5.70 9.22
C THR A 179 0.52 -4.81 10.35
N SER A 180 -0.03 -3.66 10.00
CA SER A 180 -0.62 -2.71 10.93
C SER A 180 -2.07 -2.46 10.56
N VAL A 181 -2.96 -2.56 11.51
CA VAL A 181 -4.40 -2.37 11.33
C VAL A 181 -4.89 -1.17 12.14
N MET A 182 -5.91 -0.48 11.65
CA MET A 182 -6.63 0.56 12.41
C MET A 182 -8.13 0.28 12.34
N ALA A 183 -8.78 0.24 13.51
CA ALA A 183 -10.22 0.12 13.60
C ALA A 183 -10.91 1.41 13.18
N THR A 184 -12.01 1.29 12.42
CA THR A 184 -12.79 2.44 11.94
C THR A 184 -14.09 2.63 12.71
N GLU A 185 -14.37 1.70 13.65
CA GLU A 185 -15.53 1.70 14.54
C GLU A 185 -15.13 1.15 15.91
N ASP A 186 -15.88 1.57 16.95
CA ASP A 186 -15.69 1.02 18.29
C ASP A 186 -16.05 -0.47 18.37
N ASP A 187 -15.42 -1.15 19.32
CA ASP A 187 -15.69 -2.57 19.62
C ASP A 187 -15.49 -3.47 18.41
N THR A 188 -14.40 -3.26 17.67
CA THR A 188 -13.99 -4.05 16.51
C THR A 188 -13.12 -5.22 16.96
N ASN A 189 -13.59 -6.45 16.70
CA ASN A 189 -12.82 -7.66 16.96
C ASN A 189 -11.99 -8.05 15.74
N ILE A 190 -10.68 -8.21 15.94
CA ILE A 190 -9.73 -8.53 14.89
C ILE A 190 -8.99 -9.82 15.27
N THR A 191 -8.83 -10.69 14.28
CA THR A 191 -8.09 -11.95 14.39
C THR A 191 -6.97 -11.97 13.36
N PHE A 192 -5.77 -12.29 13.81
CA PHE A 192 -4.63 -12.63 12.96
C PHE A 192 -4.40 -14.12 13.02
N GLU A 193 -4.45 -14.79 11.89
CA GLU A 193 -4.45 -16.26 11.79
C GLU A 193 -3.72 -16.75 10.53
N ASP A 194 -3.76 -18.07 10.27
CA ASP A 194 -3.06 -18.73 9.17
C ASP A 194 -1.53 -18.55 9.22
N PHE A 195 -0.98 -18.48 10.43
CA PHE A 195 0.47 -18.43 10.62
C PHE A 195 1.11 -19.79 10.39
N PRO A 196 2.32 -19.86 9.80
CA PRO A 196 3.09 -21.09 9.78
C PRO A 196 3.45 -21.57 11.20
N THR A 197 3.56 -22.89 11.35
CA THR A 197 3.91 -23.48 12.63
C THR A 197 5.26 -22.98 13.11
N GLY A 198 5.31 -22.43 14.32
CA GLY A 198 6.56 -21.96 14.93
C GLY A 198 6.92 -20.52 14.59
N ILE A 199 6.01 -19.75 13.99
CA ILE A 199 6.24 -18.30 13.76
C ILE A 199 6.67 -17.59 15.05
N THR A 200 7.64 -16.72 14.94
CA THR A 200 8.10 -15.87 16.04
C THR A 200 7.68 -14.43 15.80
N VAL A 201 6.59 -14.02 16.44
CA VAL A 201 6.07 -12.64 16.42
C VAL A 201 6.72 -11.84 17.55
N ILE A 202 7.13 -10.61 17.26
CA ILE A 202 7.73 -9.72 18.27
C ILE A 202 6.74 -9.51 19.43
N ASN A 203 7.23 -9.63 20.66
CA ASN A 203 6.46 -9.48 21.91
C ASN A 203 5.26 -10.43 22.06
N HIS A 204 5.21 -11.54 21.31
CA HIS A 204 4.16 -12.53 21.46
C HIS A 204 4.73 -13.85 22.01
N ALA A 205 4.31 -14.21 23.21
CA ALA A 205 4.67 -15.48 23.83
C ALA A 205 3.47 -16.45 23.90
N GLY A 206 2.34 -16.06 23.32
CA GLY A 206 1.10 -16.82 23.35
C GLY A 206 0.94 -17.80 22.21
N SER A 207 -0.21 -18.44 22.16
CA SER A 207 -0.62 -19.27 21.03
C SER A 207 -1.26 -18.44 19.91
N THR A 208 -1.16 -18.90 18.68
CA THR A 208 -1.93 -18.40 17.54
C THR A 208 -3.30 -19.12 17.47
N PRO A 209 -4.37 -18.48 16.96
CA PRO A 209 -4.45 -17.13 16.42
C PRO A 209 -4.31 -16.02 17.49
N ILE A 210 -3.97 -14.79 17.04
CA ILE A 210 -3.90 -13.61 17.90
C ILE A 210 -5.19 -12.82 17.74
N ASN A 211 -5.87 -12.54 18.84
CA ASN A 211 -7.14 -11.82 18.87
C ASN A 211 -7.00 -10.52 19.65
N VAL A 212 -7.57 -9.43 19.11
CA VAL A 212 -7.62 -8.13 19.76
C VAL A 212 -8.96 -7.46 19.52
N ASN A 213 -9.42 -6.66 20.50
CA ASN A 213 -10.58 -5.78 20.37
C ASN A 213 -10.08 -4.33 20.39
N LEU A 214 -10.49 -3.53 19.41
CA LEU A 214 -10.07 -2.14 19.23
C LEU A 214 -11.28 -1.20 19.21
N SER A 215 -11.06 0.03 19.70
CA SER A 215 -11.97 1.15 19.49
C SER A 215 -11.58 1.92 18.22
N GLU A 216 -12.48 2.78 17.72
CA GLU A 216 -12.24 3.64 16.56
C GLU A 216 -10.90 4.40 16.71
N GLY A 217 -10.09 4.38 15.67
CA GLY A 217 -8.77 5.03 15.61
C GLY A 217 -7.65 4.26 16.33
N GLN A 218 -7.94 3.28 17.17
CA GLN A 218 -6.89 2.44 17.74
C GLN A 218 -6.30 1.53 16.66
N SER A 219 -5.00 1.29 16.79
CA SER A 219 -4.24 0.42 15.90
C SER A 219 -3.66 -0.77 16.65
N TYR A 220 -3.33 -1.81 15.89
CA TYR A 220 -2.58 -2.96 16.37
C TYR A 220 -1.62 -3.42 15.29
N MET A 221 -0.41 -3.78 15.68
CA MET A 221 0.62 -4.21 14.75
C MET A 221 1.12 -5.59 15.11
N ILE A 222 1.37 -6.41 14.10
CA ILE A 222 2.12 -7.65 14.21
C ILE A 222 3.35 -7.53 13.34
N ALA A 223 4.51 -7.86 13.88
CA ALA A 223 5.78 -7.85 13.17
C ALA A 223 6.60 -9.12 13.45
N VAL A 224 7.30 -9.56 12.42
CA VAL A 224 8.29 -10.65 12.46
C VAL A 224 9.60 -10.09 11.95
N ALA A 225 10.63 -10.19 12.77
CA ALA A 225 11.94 -9.64 12.43
C ALA A 225 13.07 -10.62 12.74
N SER A 226 14.10 -10.59 11.88
CA SER A 226 15.28 -11.45 12.01
C SER A 226 16.10 -11.17 13.27
N ASN A 227 16.16 -9.91 13.72
CA ASN A 227 16.83 -9.54 14.97
C ASN A 227 16.16 -10.12 16.23
N TYR A 228 14.89 -10.51 16.12
CA TYR A 228 14.13 -11.16 17.18
C TYR A 228 14.01 -12.66 17.01
N GLY A 229 14.80 -13.25 16.10
CA GLY A 229 14.82 -14.69 15.83
C GLY A 229 13.65 -15.18 14.97
N GLY A 230 12.88 -14.28 14.37
CA GLY A 230 11.83 -14.60 13.42
C GLY A 230 12.34 -14.74 11.99
N ILE A 231 11.54 -15.33 11.14
CA ILE A 231 11.74 -15.39 9.69
C ILE A 231 10.72 -14.42 9.06
N PRO A 232 11.15 -13.25 8.52
CA PRO A 232 10.21 -12.23 8.02
C PRO A 232 9.21 -12.74 7.00
N ASN A 233 9.58 -13.68 6.14
CA ASN A 233 8.69 -14.30 5.16
C ASN A 233 7.53 -15.09 5.80
N ASP A 234 7.67 -15.54 7.06
CA ASP A 234 6.63 -16.31 7.75
C ASP A 234 5.35 -15.49 8.00
N LEU A 235 5.43 -14.16 7.92
CA LEU A 235 4.25 -13.32 8.04
C LEU A 235 3.48 -13.17 6.71
N ILE A 236 4.15 -13.41 5.58
CA ILE A 236 3.53 -13.30 4.25
C ILE A 236 2.47 -14.40 4.10
N GLY A 237 1.30 -14.02 3.62
CA GLY A 237 0.17 -14.94 3.45
C GLY A 237 -0.74 -15.06 4.68
N SER A 238 -0.31 -14.59 5.85
CA SER A 238 -1.16 -14.58 7.05
C SER A 238 -2.46 -13.85 6.80
N LEU A 239 -3.54 -14.29 7.45
CA LEU A 239 -4.88 -13.74 7.32
C LEU A 239 -5.16 -12.75 8.44
N VAL A 240 -5.65 -11.57 8.06
CA VAL A 240 -6.23 -10.58 8.97
C VAL A 240 -7.73 -10.56 8.73
N ARG A 241 -8.51 -10.85 9.77
CA ARG A 241 -9.97 -10.85 9.71
C ARG A 241 -10.56 -9.98 10.82
N SER A 242 -11.68 -9.32 10.54
CA SER A 242 -12.41 -8.52 11.51
C SER A 242 -13.91 -8.67 11.34
N ASP A 243 -14.67 -8.34 12.39
CA ASP A 243 -16.14 -8.32 12.38
C ASP A 243 -16.72 -6.98 11.89
N LYS A 244 -15.90 -5.93 11.82
CA LYS A 244 -16.24 -4.60 11.30
C LYS A 244 -15.13 -4.11 10.37
N PRO A 245 -15.41 -3.14 9.48
CA PRO A 245 -14.41 -2.63 8.55
C PRO A 245 -13.17 -2.08 9.26
N ILE A 246 -12.01 -2.48 8.79
CA ILE A 246 -10.70 -1.98 9.21
C ILE A 246 -9.90 -1.50 8.02
N VAL A 247 -8.81 -0.81 8.28
CA VAL A 247 -7.77 -0.47 7.29
C VAL A 247 -6.50 -1.21 7.64
N VAL A 248 -5.81 -1.70 6.63
CA VAL A 248 -4.61 -2.52 6.80
C VAL A 248 -3.46 -1.98 5.95
N ASN A 249 -2.33 -1.66 6.60
CA ASN A 249 -1.03 -1.51 5.95
C ASN A 249 -0.27 -2.84 6.04
N SER A 250 0.43 -3.21 4.99
CA SER A 250 1.19 -4.46 4.93
C SER A 250 2.48 -4.27 4.16
N GLY A 251 3.53 -4.95 4.57
CA GLY A 251 4.79 -4.95 3.85
C GLY A 251 6.00 -5.19 4.72
N SER A 252 7.15 -4.86 4.16
CA SER A 252 8.44 -4.93 4.85
C SER A 252 8.88 -3.54 5.30
N GLY A 253 9.01 -3.35 6.61
CA GLY A 253 9.62 -2.15 7.21
C GLY A 253 11.12 -2.09 6.96
N THR A 254 11.71 -3.22 6.66
CA THR A 254 13.07 -3.37 6.13
C THR A 254 13.11 -4.69 5.38
N GLY A 255 13.27 -4.66 4.07
CA GLY A 255 13.21 -5.86 3.25
C GLY A 255 13.92 -5.71 1.91
N SER A 256 13.93 -6.81 1.17
CA SER A 256 14.46 -6.88 -0.19
C SER A 256 13.93 -8.13 -0.87
N PHE A 257 13.59 -8.04 -2.15
CA PHE A 257 13.36 -9.21 -2.99
C PHE A 257 14.67 -9.83 -3.48
N ALA A 258 15.80 -9.12 -3.37
CA ALA A 258 17.08 -9.60 -3.88
C ALA A 258 17.59 -10.84 -3.12
N SER A 259 18.22 -11.75 -3.87
CA SER A 259 19.05 -12.80 -3.27
C SER A 259 20.33 -12.18 -2.69
N GLY A 260 20.55 -12.36 -1.40
CA GLY A 260 21.74 -11.86 -0.70
C GLY A 260 21.56 -10.54 0.04
N ASN A 261 22.66 -9.88 0.38
CA ASN A 261 22.69 -8.67 1.22
C ASN A 261 22.48 -7.37 0.45
N GLY A 262 22.00 -7.40 -0.79
CA GLY A 262 21.86 -6.22 -1.63
C GLY A 262 20.60 -5.42 -1.34
N GLY A 263 20.78 -4.14 -1.00
CA GLY A 263 19.76 -3.10 -0.93
C GLY A 263 18.55 -3.47 -0.06
N ARG A 264 18.52 -2.97 1.17
CA ARG A 264 17.34 -3.05 2.05
C ARG A 264 16.58 -1.76 1.93
N ASP A 265 15.24 -1.84 1.82
CA ASP A 265 14.41 -0.66 1.74
C ASP A 265 13.03 -0.91 2.36
N PHE A 266 12.20 0.13 2.38
CA PHE A 266 10.82 0.04 2.83
C PHE A 266 9.93 -0.39 1.66
N GLY A 267 9.25 -1.51 1.81
CA GLY A 267 8.27 -1.99 0.84
C GLY A 267 6.90 -2.13 1.50
N ILE A 268 6.19 -1.03 1.64
CA ILE A 268 4.96 -0.94 2.43
C ILE A 268 3.87 -0.32 1.57
N ASP A 269 2.65 -0.85 1.64
CA ASP A 269 1.48 -0.17 1.08
C ASP A 269 0.22 -0.45 1.91
N GLN A 270 -0.80 0.37 1.71
CA GLN A 270 -2.14 0.10 2.20
C GLN A 270 -2.81 -0.88 1.24
N ILE A 271 -3.42 -1.94 1.78
CA ILE A 271 -4.06 -2.99 0.99
C ILE A 271 -5.59 -2.88 1.04
N VAL A 272 -6.26 -3.61 0.18
CA VAL A 272 -7.72 -3.64 0.10
C VAL A 272 -8.27 -4.99 0.58
N ASP A 273 -9.56 -5.03 0.86
CA ASP A 273 -10.30 -6.24 1.20
C ASP A 273 -10.30 -7.29 0.08
N PHE A 274 -10.38 -8.57 0.45
CA PHE A 274 -10.46 -9.67 -0.51
C PHE A 274 -11.58 -9.51 -1.55
N SER A 275 -12.70 -8.91 -1.19
CA SER A 275 -13.81 -8.65 -2.14
C SER A 275 -13.44 -7.67 -3.27
N LYS A 276 -12.29 -7.00 -3.17
CA LYS A 276 -11.82 -5.99 -4.14
C LYS A 276 -10.56 -6.42 -4.91
N VAL A 277 -10.06 -7.62 -4.65
CA VAL A 277 -9.00 -8.23 -5.47
C VAL A 277 -9.60 -8.99 -6.66
N GLY A 278 -8.79 -9.42 -7.58
CA GLY A 278 -9.23 -10.11 -8.79
C GLY A 278 -8.28 -11.21 -9.22
N SER A 279 -8.46 -11.66 -10.45
CA SER A 279 -7.71 -12.77 -11.04
C SER A 279 -6.91 -12.38 -12.29
N GLU A 280 -6.88 -11.10 -12.65
CA GLU A 280 -6.11 -10.60 -13.78
C GLU A 280 -5.35 -9.34 -13.41
N TYR A 281 -4.05 -9.32 -13.73
CA TYR A 281 -3.13 -8.25 -13.36
C TYR A 281 -2.17 -7.93 -14.49
N ILE A 282 -1.82 -6.66 -14.63
CA ILE A 282 -0.71 -6.19 -15.48
C ILE A 282 0.26 -5.43 -14.61
N PHE A 283 1.50 -5.87 -14.59
CA PHE A 283 2.61 -5.22 -13.91
C PHE A 283 3.48 -4.51 -14.94
N VAL A 284 4.05 -3.37 -14.55
CA VAL A 284 4.98 -2.62 -15.41
C VAL A 284 6.29 -2.44 -14.65
N LYS A 285 7.37 -2.86 -15.29
CA LYS A 285 8.71 -2.78 -14.74
C LYS A 285 9.06 -1.33 -14.38
N GLY A 286 9.72 -1.13 -13.25
CA GLY A 286 10.28 0.15 -12.87
C GLY A 286 11.51 0.53 -13.71
N ASN A 287 12.15 1.62 -13.37
CA ASN A 287 13.34 2.13 -14.05
C ASN A 287 14.67 1.58 -13.48
N GLY A 288 14.61 0.51 -12.70
CA GLY A 288 15.81 -0.20 -12.22
C GLY A 288 16.69 -0.70 -13.36
N GLY A 289 17.99 -0.72 -13.12
CA GLY A 289 18.96 -1.13 -14.15
C GLY A 289 18.73 -2.55 -14.70
N ALA A 290 19.36 -2.87 -15.82
CA ALA A 290 19.21 -4.15 -16.52
C ALA A 290 19.54 -5.41 -15.69
N THR A 291 20.19 -5.26 -14.53
CA THR A 291 20.49 -6.33 -13.58
C THR A 291 19.43 -6.47 -12.48
N GLY A 292 18.34 -5.72 -12.55
CA GLY A 292 17.27 -5.67 -11.55
C GLY A 292 16.30 -6.85 -11.56
N ASN A 293 16.62 -7.95 -12.25
CA ASN A 293 15.73 -9.10 -12.37
C ASN A 293 15.33 -9.72 -11.02
N SER A 294 16.20 -9.66 -10.01
CA SER A 294 15.91 -10.16 -8.67
C SER A 294 15.17 -9.14 -7.77
N TRP A 295 14.84 -7.95 -8.26
CA TRP A 295 14.24 -6.88 -7.48
C TRP A 295 12.89 -6.44 -7.99
N GLU A 296 12.65 -6.56 -9.28
CA GLU A 296 11.40 -6.25 -9.96
C GLU A 296 10.42 -7.45 -9.88
N ASN A 297 10.41 -8.14 -8.75
CA ASN A 297 9.63 -9.34 -8.58
C ASN A 297 8.16 -9.02 -8.29
N VAL A 298 7.28 -9.94 -8.63
CA VAL A 298 5.86 -9.89 -8.30
C VAL A 298 5.56 -10.96 -7.26
N LEU A 299 4.90 -10.58 -6.17
CA LEU A 299 4.40 -11.50 -5.16
C LEU A 299 2.89 -11.71 -5.37
N VAL A 300 2.48 -12.96 -5.52
CA VAL A 300 1.07 -13.38 -5.59
C VAL A 300 0.75 -14.16 -4.31
N VAL A 301 -0.30 -13.76 -3.59
CA VAL A 301 -0.73 -14.43 -2.35
C VAL A 301 -2.15 -14.96 -2.54
N ALA A 302 -2.35 -16.26 -2.38
CA ALA A 302 -3.65 -16.89 -2.52
C ALA A 302 -4.51 -16.71 -1.26
N HIS A 303 -5.81 -16.51 -1.48
CA HIS A 303 -6.82 -16.52 -0.43
C HIS A 303 -7.63 -17.81 -0.43
N GLN A 304 -7.62 -18.55 -1.53
CA GLN A 304 -8.35 -19.80 -1.75
C GLN A 304 -7.40 -20.92 -2.13
N ASP A 305 -7.76 -22.15 -1.76
CA ASP A 305 -7.01 -23.35 -2.15
C ASP A 305 -7.06 -23.60 -3.65
N ASN A 306 -6.05 -24.31 -4.15
CA ASN A 306 -5.92 -24.73 -5.54
C ASN A 306 -5.99 -23.52 -6.52
N THR A 307 -5.30 -22.46 -6.20
CA THR A 307 -5.16 -21.28 -7.05
C THR A 307 -4.02 -21.48 -8.04
N ASP A 308 -4.37 -21.67 -9.30
CA ASP A 308 -3.42 -21.78 -10.41
C ASP A 308 -2.98 -20.41 -10.90
N ILE A 309 -1.69 -20.27 -11.20
CA ILE A 309 -1.06 -19.05 -11.71
C ILE A 309 -0.61 -19.29 -13.15
N PHE A 310 -0.90 -18.32 -14.04
CA PHE A 310 -0.51 -18.31 -15.44
C PHE A 310 0.21 -17.01 -15.78
N ILE A 311 1.27 -17.09 -16.59
CA ILE A 311 2.10 -15.95 -16.98
C ILE A 311 1.99 -15.69 -18.49
N GLY A 312 1.75 -14.44 -18.87
CA GLY A 312 1.62 -14.02 -20.26
C GLY A 312 0.45 -14.69 -20.97
N ALA A 313 0.69 -15.13 -22.20
CA ALA A 313 -0.29 -15.88 -23.01
C ALA A 313 -0.30 -17.39 -22.71
N ASN A 314 0.48 -17.86 -21.72
CA ASN A 314 0.60 -19.29 -21.46
C ASN A 314 -0.70 -19.88 -20.90
N THR A 315 -1.07 -21.04 -21.39
CA THR A 315 -2.15 -21.86 -20.83
C THR A 315 -1.64 -22.97 -19.91
N THR A 316 -0.31 -23.05 -19.76
CA THR A 316 0.33 -23.99 -18.82
C THR A 316 0.37 -23.33 -17.44
N VAL A 317 -0.01 -24.09 -16.42
CA VAL A 317 0.06 -23.64 -15.04
C VAL A 317 1.53 -23.46 -14.65
N GLU A 318 1.89 -22.28 -14.21
CA GLU A 318 3.22 -21.95 -13.70
C GLU A 318 3.40 -22.51 -12.28
N ALA A 319 2.40 -22.25 -11.43
CA ALA A 319 2.35 -22.76 -10.06
C ALA A 319 0.91 -22.92 -9.60
N THR A 320 0.68 -23.83 -8.65
CA THR A 320 -0.57 -23.96 -7.91
C THR A 320 -0.30 -23.73 -6.43
N ILE A 321 -1.01 -22.78 -5.81
CA ILE A 321 -0.85 -22.42 -4.41
C ILE A 321 -2.19 -22.50 -3.66
N ASN A 322 -2.11 -22.76 -2.35
CA ASN A 322 -3.28 -22.87 -1.47
C ASN A 322 -3.48 -21.57 -0.67
N ALA A 323 -4.60 -21.47 0.04
CA ALA A 323 -4.90 -20.33 0.91
C ALA A 323 -3.75 -20.04 1.89
N GLY A 324 -3.27 -18.79 1.91
CA GLY A 324 -2.12 -18.36 2.72
C GLY A 324 -0.75 -18.68 2.12
N GLU A 325 -0.67 -19.49 1.07
CA GLU A 325 0.56 -19.67 0.32
C GLU A 325 0.79 -18.52 -0.67
N TRP A 326 2.05 -18.35 -1.06
CA TRP A 326 2.44 -17.30 -1.97
C TRP A 326 3.47 -17.80 -2.99
N TYR A 327 3.54 -17.10 -4.11
CA TYR A 327 4.48 -17.38 -5.20
C TYR A 327 5.14 -16.09 -5.66
N VAL A 328 6.45 -16.12 -5.87
CA VAL A 328 7.21 -15.00 -6.44
C VAL A 328 7.44 -15.26 -7.92
N ILE A 329 6.97 -14.35 -8.75
CA ILE A 329 7.28 -14.30 -10.18
C ILE A 329 8.47 -13.36 -10.33
N GLU A 330 9.57 -13.89 -10.88
CA GLU A 330 10.82 -13.17 -11.01
C GLU A 330 10.80 -12.10 -12.09
N GLY A 331 11.60 -11.05 -11.91
CA GLY A 331 11.68 -9.94 -12.85
C GLY A 331 12.19 -10.29 -14.26
N ASN A 332 12.72 -11.48 -14.49
CA ASN A 332 13.06 -12.01 -15.81
C ASN A 332 11.83 -12.45 -16.63
N GLU A 333 10.68 -12.62 -16.00
CA GLU A 333 9.41 -12.96 -16.67
C GLU A 333 8.74 -11.75 -17.34
N TYR A 334 9.21 -10.53 -17.08
CA TYR A 334 8.74 -9.36 -17.82
C TYR A 334 9.06 -9.47 -19.31
N SER A 335 8.09 -9.11 -20.15
CA SER A 335 8.26 -9.07 -21.60
C SER A 335 9.36 -8.07 -22.01
N THR A 336 9.77 -8.12 -23.28
CA THR A 336 10.70 -7.13 -23.84
C THR A 336 10.16 -5.69 -23.82
N ASN A 337 8.84 -5.54 -23.70
CA ASN A 337 8.14 -4.25 -23.52
C ASN A 337 8.11 -3.78 -22.06
N GLY A 338 8.69 -4.53 -21.12
CA GLY A 338 8.71 -4.19 -19.70
C GLY A 338 7.36 -4.36 -19.00
N ASN A 339 6.47 -5.17 -19.53
CA ASN A 339 5.20 -5.52 -18.90
C ASN A 339 5.10 -7.01 -18.62
N LEU A 340 4.24 -7.36 -17.65
CA LEU A 340 3.99 -8.74 -17.24
C LEU A 340 2.49 -8.91 -17.00
N TYR A 341 1.84 -9.79 -17.75
CA TYR A 341 0.45 -10.17 -17.56
C TYR A 341 0.37 -11.45 -16.74
N VAL A 342 -0.44 -11.45 -15.70
CA VAL A 342 -0.66 -12.59 -14.81
C VAL A 342 -2.15 -12.86 -14.70
N GLN A 343 -2.54 -14.11 -14.87
CA GLN A 343 -3.88 -14.63 -14.61
C GLN A 343 -3.82 -15.67 -13.49
N THR A 344 -4.90 -15.75 -12.73
CA THR A 344 -5.07 -16.78 -11.69
C THR A 344 -6.46 -17.41 -11.79
N SER A 345 -6.59 -18.66 -11.36
CA SER A 345 -7.87 -19.37 -11.38
C SER A 345 -8.87 -18.85 -10.33
N ASN A 346 -8.34 -18.26 -9.23
CA ASN A 346 -9.12 -17.61 -8.18
C ASN A 346 -8.56 -16.20 -7.91
N PRO A 347 -9.36 -15.28 -7.34
CA PRO A 347 -8.84 -13.97 -6.94
C PRO A 347 -7.68 -14.05 -5.95
N VAL A 348 -6.69 -13.19 -6.12
CA VAL A 348 -5.45 -13.17 -5.32
C VAL A 348 -5.09 -11.74 -4.88
N PHE A 349 -4.28 -11.62 -3.84
CA PHE A 349 -3.57 -10.37 -3.53
C PHE A 349 -2.29 -10.32 -4.34
N ALA A 350 -2.00 -9.19 -4.98
CA ALA A 350 -0.85 -9.02 -5.83
C ALA A 350 -0.03 -7.81 -5.41
N TYR A 351 1.29 -8.00 -5.32
CA TYR A 351 2.24 -6.96 -4.92
C TYR A 351 3.37 -6.91 -5.94
N GLN A 352 3.82 -5.72 -6.26
CA GLN A 352 4.96 -5.54 -7.16
C GLN A 352 6.12 -4.92 -6.41
N GLY A 353 7.29 -5.55 -6.50
CA GLY A 353 8.56 -4.93 -6.21
C GLY A 353 8.95 -3.97 -7.33
N ILE A 354 9.37 -2.78 -6.97
CA ILE A 354 9.99 -1.84 -7.92
C ILE A 354 11.44 -1.70 -7.55
N GLY A 355 12.33 -1.89 -8.53
CA GLY A 355 13.74 -1.56 -8.42
C GLY A 355 14.01 -0.18 -8.98
N GLY A 356 14.63 0.67 -8.18
CA GLY A 356 15.25 1.90 -8.64
C GLY A 356 16.76 1.80 -8.50
N GLN A 357 17.48 2.67 -9.15
CA GLN A 357 18.92 2.76 -9.01
C GLN A 357 19.37 4.22 -8.95
N VAL A 358 20.04 4.56 -7.85
CA VAL A 358 20.76 5.84 -7.73
C VAL A 358 22.26 5.53 -7.73
N GLY A 359 22.93 5.84 -8.84
CA GLY A 359 24.33 5.45 -9.03
C GLY A 359 24.47 3.92 -9.14
N SER A 360 25.21 3.33 -8.21
CA SER A 360 25.37 1.86 -8.09
C SER A 360 24.54 1.24 -6.96
N VAL A 361 23.74 2.05 -6.26
CA VAL A 361 22.95 1.61 -5.10
C VAL A 361 21.53 1.37 -5.55
N PRO A 362 21.03 0.13 -5.39
CA PRO A 362 19.64 -0.18 -5.65
C PRO A 362 18.73 0.42 -4.57
N ASN A 363 17.64 1.01 -5.00
CA ASN A 363 16.50 1.35 -4.15
C ASN A 363 15.35 0.46 -4.54
N GLN A 364 14.75 -0.18 -3.56
CA GLN A 364 13.62 -1.06 -3.76
C GLN A 364 12.38 -0.43 -3.12
N GLY A 365 11.24 -0.78 -3.63
CA GLY A 365 9.96 -0.48 -3.05
C GLY A 365 9.01 -1.63 -3.32
N MET A 366 7.90 -1.67 -2.64
CA MET A 366 6.81 -2.59 -2.92
C MET A 366 5.49 -1.85 -2.79
N PHE A 367 4.55 -2.16 -3.66
CA PHE A 367 3.20 -1.64 -3.58
C PHE A 367 2.17 -2.72 -3.94
N PHE A 368 0.96 -2.53 -3.43
CA PHE A 368 -0.18 -3.37 -3.78
C PHE A 368 -0.72 -2.98 -5.15
N VAL A 369 -0.88 -3.95 -6.04
CA VAL A 369 -1.36 -3.74 -7.40
C VAL A 369 -2.85 -4.09 -7.46
N PRO A 370 -3.71 -3.16 -7.91
CA PRO A 370 -5.12 -3.46 -8.12
C PRO A 370 -5.32 -4.39 -9.32
N PRO A 371 -6.36 -5.23 -9.32
CA PRO A 371 -6.68 -6.08 -10.46
C PRO A 371 -7.17 -5.25 -11.64
N LEU A 372 -7.13 -5.82 -12.85
CA LEU A 372 -7.78 -5.24 -14.01
C LEU A 372 -9.28 -5.11 -13.76
N SER A 373 -9.82 -3.97 -14.10
CA SER A 373 -11.25 -3.64 -13.93
C SER A 373 -11.81 -3.15 -15.25
N CYS A 374 -13.05 -3.54 -15.54
CA CYS A 374 -13.80 -3.04 -16.71
C CYS A 374 -14.48 -1.69 -16.45
N GLU A 375 -14.26 -1.08 -15.29
CA GLU A 375 -14.86 0.20 -14.96
C GLU A 375 -14.12 1.34 -15.64
N ASN A 376 -14.85 2.16 -16.38
CA ASN A 376 -14.33 3.41 -16.91
C ASN A 376 -14.21 4.40 -15.76
N ARG A 377 -13.00 4.90 -15.55
CA ARG A 377 -12.72 5.93 -14.54
C ARG A 377 -12.35 7.23 -15.25
N GLY A 378 -12.91 8.33 -14.78
CA GLY A 378 -12.54 9.66 -15.25
C GLY A 378 -11.17 10.05 -14.71
N ASP A 379 -11.16 10.73 -13.56
CA ASP A 379 -9.92 11.05 -12.86
C ASP A 379 -9.42 9.79 -12.14
N VAL A 380 -8.25 9.30 -12.52
CA VAL A 380 -7.67 8.07 -11.96
C VAL A 380 -6.84 8.38 -10.73
N ASP A 381 -6.06 9.45 -10.81
CA ASP A 381 -5.10 9.81 -9.78
C ASP A 381 -4.80 11.31 -9.74
N ASN A 382 -4.24 11.78 -8.63
CA ASN A 382 -3.79 13.15 -8.46
C ASN A 382 -2.52 13.18 -7.59
N ILE A 383 -1.40 12.75 -8.16
CA ILE A 383 -0.15 12.60 -7.42
C ILE A 383 0.57 13.94 -7.33
N ALA A 384 0.63 14.53 -6.14
CA ALA A 384 1.37 15.75 -5.91
C ALA A 384 2.89 15.48 -5.84
N SER A 385 3.69 16.39 -6.40
CA SER A 385 5.15 16.40 -6.24
C SER A 385 5.77 15.01 -6.44
N ILE A 386 5.46 14.40 -7.58
CA ILE A 386 5.83 13.00 -7.87
C ILE A 386 7.33 12.71 -7.77
N ASP A 387 8.14 13.73 -7.94
CA ASP A 387 9.60 13.71 -7.89
C ASP A 387 10.19 14.13 -6.53
N GLN A 388 9.36 14.32 -5.49
CA GLN A 388 9.81 14.89 -4.23
C GLN A 388 9.50 13.99 -3.04
N MET A 389 10.40 14.03 -2.07
CA MET A 389 10.18 13.54 -0.71
C MET A 389 10.78 14.58 0.25
N GLY A 390 9.92 15.45 0.81
CA GLY A 390 10.36 16.63 1.53
C GLY A 390 11.25 17.52 0.65
N ASP A 391 12.48 17.74 1.06
CA ASP A 391 13.47 18.54 0.33
C ASP A 391 14.22 17.75 -0.75
N ALA A 392 14.12 16.42 -0.74
CA ALA A 392 14.83 15.59 -1.70
C ALA A 392 14.07 15.54 -3.02
N ILE A 393 14.81 15.70 -4.12
CA ILE A 393 14.29 15.62 -5.49
C ILE A 393 14.85 14.37 -6.15
N PHE A 394 13.97 13.61 -6.78
CA PHE A 394 14.28 12.37 -7.47
C PHE A 394 13.85 12.47 -8.94
N SER A 395 14.38 11.58 -9.77
CA SER A 395 13.83 11.39 -11.12
C SER A 395 12.53 10.59 -10.98
N GLY A 396 11.40 11.27 -11.13
CA GLY A 396 10.07 10.65 -11.08
C GLY A 396 9.58 10.22 -12.46
N GLY A 397 8.77 9.17 -12.50
CA GLY A 397 8.07 8.71 -13.70
C GLY A 397 6.73 8.08 -13.35
N VAL A 398 5.85 7.99 -14.32
CA VAL A 398 4.54 7.34 -14.21
C VAL A 398 4.41 6.28 -15.27
N SER A 399 4.07 5.06 -14.87
CA SER A 399 3.64 4.00 -15.77
C SER A 399 2.11 3.96 -15.79
N ILE A 400 1.53 3.95 -16.99
CA ILE A 400 0.09 3.95 -17.18
C ILE A 400 -0.31 2.66 -17.88
N VAL A 401 -1.17 1.88 -17.23
CA VAL A 401 -1.82 0.71 -17.82
C VAL A 401 -3.25 1.08 -18.19
N THR A 402 -3.62 0.86 -19.44
CA THR A 402 -4.95 1.23 -19.92
C THR A 402 -5.38 0.38 -21.09
N ASN A 403 -6.70 0.31 -21.35
CA ASN A 403 -7.20 -0.25 -22.59
C ASN A 403 -6.64 0.48 -23.80
N LYS A 404 -6.24 -0.23 -24.83
CA LYS A 404 -5.61 0.31 -26.05
C LYS A 404 -6.43 1.37 -26.79
N LEU A 405 -7.73 1.48 -26.52
CA LEU A 405 -8.62 2.48 -27.13
C LEU A 405 -8.85 3.70 -26.22
N ALA A 406 -8.27 3.72 -25.03
CA ALA A 406 -8.45 4.83 -24.10
C ALA A 406 -7.76 6.10 -24.57
N THR A 407 -8.41 7.23 -24.33
CA THR A 407 -7.80 8.55 -24.45
C THR A 407 -7.28 8.99 -23.10
N ILE A 408 -6.01 9.33 -23.03
CA ILE A 408 -5.33 9.70 -21.80
C ILE A 408 -4.97 11.18 -21.84
N THR A 409 -5.24 11.87 -20.73
CA THR A 409 -4.75 13.23 -20.51
C THR A 409 -4.02 13.31 -19.18
N ILE A 410 -2.98 14.14 -19.12
CA ILE A 410 -2.25 14.48 -17.88
C ILE A 410 -2.38 15.99 -17.70
N ASN A 411 -2.90 16.42 -16.55
CA ASN A 411 -3.20 17.85 -16.29
C ASN A 411 -4.04 18.51 -17.39
N GLY A 412 -4.98 17.77 -17.98
CA GLY A 412 -5.84 18.25 -19.06
C GLY A 412 -5.19 18.32 -20.45
N LEU A 413 -3.91 17.99 -20.59
CA LEU A 413 -3.18 17.94 -21.86
C LEU A 413 -3.11 16.49 -22.39
N PRO A 414 -3.16 16.27 -23.70
CA PRO A 414 -2.98 14.94 -24.29
C PRO A 414 -1.64 14.32 -23.87
N ILE A 415 -1.64 12.99 -23.62
CA ILE A 415 -0.42 12.29 -23.22
C ILE A 415 0.73 12.46 -24.22
N THR A 416 0.43 12.66 -25.49
CA THR A 416 1.42 12.90 -26.55
C THR A 416 2.28 14.15 -26.35
N ASP A 417 1.79 15.12 -25.57
CA ASP A 417 2.52 16.35 -25.28
C ASP A 417 3.67 16.12 -24.27
N PHE A 418 3.68 14.97 -23.60
CA PHE A 418 4.69 14.56 -22.62
C PHE A 418 5.77 13.65 -23.19
N SER A 419 5.75 13.38 -24.50
CA SER A 419 6.71 12.49 -25.18
C SER A 419 6.87 11.13 -24.47
N PRO A 420 5.77 10.39 -24.23
CA PRO A 420 5.81 9.14 -23.48
C PRO A 420 6.61 8.08 -24.26
N GLU A 421 7.23 7.17 -23.52
CA GLU A 421 7.68 5.91 -24.10
C GLU A 421 6.44 5.02 -24.32
N GLY A 422 6.31 4.46 -25.54
CA GLY A 422 5.14 3.66 -25.92
C GLY A 422 4.12 4.43 -26.78
N PRO A 423 2.85 3.96 -26.87
CA PRO A 423 2.27 2.83 -26.10
C PRO A 423 2.87 1.47 -26.49
N PHE A 424 3.04 0.61 -25.51
CA PHE A 424 3.47 -0.77 -25.71
C PHE A 424 2.30 -1.73 -25.52
N SER A 425 2.19 -2.74 -26.39
CA SER A 425 1.21 -3.81 -26.19
C SER A 425 1.60 -4.69 -25.01
N VAL A 426 0.61 -5.18 -24.28
CA VAL A 426 0.80 -6.15 -23.22
C VAL A 426 0.87 -7.56 -23.80
N ASP A 427 1.96 -8.26 -23.55
CA ASP A 427 2.11 -9.64 -24.00
C ASP A 427 1.11 -10.54 -23.25
N GLY A 428 0.30 -11.28 -24.01
CA GLY A 428 -0.75 -12.15 -23.45
C GLY A 428 -2.10 -11.47 -23.24
N ASN A 429 -2.20 -10.14 -23.33
CA ASN A 429 -3.50 -9.44 -23.24
C ASN A 429 -3.67 -8.39 -24.35
N PRO A 430 -4.28 -8.77 -25.50
CA PRO A 430 -4.42 -7.88 -26.65
C PRO A 430 -5.37 -6.69 -26.44
N GLY A 431 -6.04 -6.60 -25.30
CA GLY A 431 -6.94 -5.50 -24.94
C GLY A 431 -6.20 -4.27 -24.39
N TYR A 432 -4.95 -4.46 -24.00
CA TYR A 432 -4.11 -3.46 -23.34
C TYR A 432 -2.81 -3.23 -24.09
#